data_47674e629b406cee8765aecec8e2e37f
#
_entry.id   47674e629b406cee8765aecec8e2e37f
#
_cell.length_a   1.000
_cell.length_b   1.000
_cell.length_c   1.000
_cell.angle_alpha   90.00
_cell.angle_beta   90.00
_cell.angle_gamma   90.00
#
_symmetry.space_group_name_H-M   'P 1'
#
loop_
_entity.id
_entity.type
_entity.pdbx_description
1 polymer ?
#
loop_
_entity_poly.entity_id
_entity_poly.type
_entity_poly.pdbx_seq_one_letter_code
_entity_poly.pdbx_strand_id
1 'polypeptide(L)'
;LMYSLSCLAKLKNWQFIYYTNQISSQAQLNAAGNLAASLAKGMQIILTKTKLNLLAQDLATNLASNQLLIQQGGAQSEAEFGIQQLAAEIRQWAAQQNFAQLAIFLPSGTGTSAFYLQKQLREFTVYTTNCVGSPEYLEQQFQQLDPHTKIYPTILPNLNYRFATPNQELFTAYQQLSD
;
A
#
# COMPACT_ATOMS: atom_id res chain seq x y z
N LEU A 1 5.42 3.34 -1.05
CA LEU A 1 4.91 4.56 -0.42
C LEU A 1 6.03 5.42 0.18
N MET A 2 6.87 4.88 1.06
CA MET A 2 7.96 5.63 1.73
C MET A 2 8.83 6.42 0.74
N TYR A 3 9.35 5.79 -0.31
CA TYR A 3 10.18 6.46 -1.31
C TYR A 3 9.42 7.53 -2.10
N SER A 4 8.20 7.23 -2.52
CA SER A 4 7.35 8.19 -3.26
C SER A 4 7.05 9.43 -2.42
N LEU A 5 6.74 9.26 -1.12
CA LEU A 5 6.54 10.37 -0.20
C LEU A 5 7.82 11.19 0.02
N SER A 6 8.98 10.54 0.08
CA SER A 6 10.27 11.25 0.17
C SER A 6 10.55 12.10 -1.07
N CYS A 7 10.21 11.59 -2.26
CA CYS A 7 10.32 12.34 -3.50
C CYS A 7 9.39 13.56 -3.51
N LEU A 8 8.13 13.36 -3.12
CA LEU A 8 7.14 14.42 -3.04
C LEU A 8 7.53 15.49 -2.02
N ALA A 9 7.96 15.08 -0.83
CA ALA A 9 8.39 15.99 0.22
C ALA A 9 9.58 16.85 -0.23
N LYS A 10 10.58 16.22 -0.88
CA LYS A 10 11.71 16.96 -1.46
C LYS A 10 11.26 17.95 -2.53
N LEU A 11 10.36 17.55 -3.43
CA LEU A 11 9.84 18.42 -4.50
C LEU A 11 9.09 19.63 -3.95
N LYS A 12 8.32 19.42 -2.86
CA LYS A 12 7.51 20.44 -2.20
C LYS A 12 8.26 21.23 -1.13
N ASN A 13 9.51 20.92 -0.87
CA ASN A 13 10.31 21.45 0.23
C ASN A 13 9.63 21.24 1.60
N TRP A 14 9.04 20.07 1.80
CA TRP A 14 8.42 19.64 3.04
C TRP A 14 9.38 18.76 3.85
N GLN A 15 9.24 18.79 5.17
CA GLN A 15 9.88 17.82 6.06
C GLN A 15 9.10 16.50 5.99
N PHE A 16 9.79 15.39 5.85
CA PHE A 16 9.17 14.06 5.89
C PHE A 16 9.74 13.26 7.07
N ILE A 17 8.87 12.92 8.01
CA ILE A 17 9.17 12.11 9.19
C ILE A 17 8.52 10.75 9.04
N TYR A 18 9.29 9.69 9.16
CA TYR A 18 8.84 8.30 9.07
C TYR A 18 8.97 7.62 10.44
N TYR A 19 7.83 7.26 11.02
CA TYR A 19 7.77 6.53 12.29
C TYR A 19 7.79 5.03 12.04
N THR A 20 8.61 4.28 12.80
CA THR A 20 8.66 2.82 12.75
C THR A 20 9.06 2.24 14.09
N ASN A 21 8.67 0.99 14.36
CA ASN A 21 9.07 0.30 15.59
C ASN A 21 10.49 -0.26 15.50
N GLN A 22 10.94 -0.61 14.30
CA GLN A 22 12.28 -1.16 14.10
C GLN A 22 12.80 -0.92 12.68
N ILE A 23 14.10 -0.93 12.57
CA ILE A 23 14.83 -1.05 11.30
C ILE A 23 15.70 -2.29 11.44
N SER A 24 15.69 -3.19 10.46
CA SER A 24 16.54 -4.37 10.52
C SER A 24 18.02 -3.97 10.60
N SER A 25 18.81 -4.73 11.35
CA SER A 25 20.26 -4.49 11.47
C SER A 25 20.96 -4.49 10.11
N GLN A 26 20.52 -5.34 9.18
CA GLN A 26 21.04 -5.40 7.83
C GLN A 26 20.70 -4.13 7.02
N ALA A 27 19.50 -3.55 7.21
CA ALA A 27 19.14 -2.29 6.58
C ALA A 27 19.90 -1.08 7.16
N GLN A 28 20.30 -1.17 8.42
CA GLN A 28 21.17 -0.15 9.04
C GLN A 28 22.61 -0.21 8.55
N LEU A 29 23.16 -1.43 8.36
CA LEU A 29 24.54 -1.64 7.92
C LEU A 29 24.71 -1.41 6.41
N ASN A 30 23.74 -1.80 5.62
CA ASN A 30 23.76 -1.72 4.17
C ASN A 30 22.48 -1.04 3.69
N ALA A 31 22.36 0.25 3.98
CA ALA A 31 21.22 1.00 3.47
C ALA A 31 21.25 0.95 1.93
N ALA A 32 20.31 0.19 1.38
CA ALA A 32 20.14 0.00 -0.06
C ALA A 32 18.66 0.16 -0.44
N GLY A 33 18.37 0.27 -1.70
CA GLY A 33 17.01 0.34 -2.21
C GLY A 33 16.24 1.57 -1.70
N ASN A 34 14.94 1.39 -1.46
CA ASN A 34 14.04 2.50 -1.14
C ASN A 34 14.35 3.21 0.19
N LEU A 35 14.94 2.50 1.17
CA LEU A 35 15.33 3.13 2.44
C LEU A 35 16.47 4.12 2.23
N ALA A 36 17.56 3.68 1.60
CA ALA A 36 18.69 4.55 1.29
C ALA A 36 18.28 5.75 0.43
N ALA A 37 17.50 5.49 -0.61
CA ALA A 37 17.02 6.52 -1.51
C ALA A 37 16.11 7.55 -0.79
N SER A 38 15.30 7.12 0.18
CA SER A 38 14.46 8.02 0.99
C SER A 38 15.28 8.88 1.94
N LEU A 39 16.29 8.29 2.61
CA LEU A 39 17.22 9.03 3.47
C LEU A 39 18.00 10.08 2.69
N ALA A 40 18.49 9.73 1.50
CA ALA A 40 19.19 10.67 0.60
C ALA A 40 18.29 11.83 0.12
N LYS A 41 16.96 11.70 0.22
CA LYS A 41 16.00 12.77 -0.07
C LYS A 41 15.63 13.61 1.16
N GLY A 42 16.20 13.31 2.32
CA GLY A 42 15.97 14.06 3.55
C GLY A 42 14.89 13.48 4.47
N MET A 43 14.44 12.23 4.23
CA MET A 43 13.55 11.56 5.17
C MET A 43 14.22 11.40 6.53
N GLN A 44 13.50 11.74 7.58
CA GLN A 44 13.91 11.50 8.97
C GLN A 44 13.20 10.26 9.51
N ILE A 45 13.91 9.42 10.25
CA ILE A 45 13.33 8.23 10.88
C ILE A 45 13.25 8.46 12.39
N ILE A 46 12.07 8.19 12.95
CA ILE A 46 11.85 8.16 14.38
C ILE A 46 11.48 6.74 14.80
N LEU A 47 12.32 6.13 15.63
CA LEU A 47 12.03 4.85 16.25
C LEU A 47 11.10 5.07 17.45
N THR A 48 10.01 4.33 17.50
CA THR A 48 9.04 4.38 18.58
C THR A 48 8.80 3.00 19.18
N LYS A 49 8.53 2.96 20.49
CA LYS A 49 8.09 1.75 21.20
C LYS A 49 6.56 1.63 21.21
N THR A 50 5.86 2.70 20.91
CA THR A 50 4.40 2.74 20.84
C THR A 50 3.93 1.96 19.59
N LYS A 51 2.84 1.21 19.74
CA LYS A 51 2.21 0.57 18.57
C LYS A 51 1.82 1.65 17.55
N LEU A 52 2.13 1.42 16.27
CA LEU A 52 1.98 2.46 15.23
C LEU A 52 0.54 2.95 15.06
N ASN A 53 -0.46 2.10 15.26
CA ASN A 53 -1.86 2.50 15.21
C ASN A 53 -2.25 3.45 16.35
N LEU A 54 -1.73 3.24 17.57
CA LEU A 54 -1.95 4.13 18.70
C LEU A 54 -1.22 5.46 18.52
N LEU A 55 0.02 5.40 18.03
CA LEU A 55 0.76 6.60 17.68
C LEU A 55 0.05 7.42 16.61
N ALA A 56 -0.49 6.77 15.58
CA ALA A 56 -1.22 7.45 14.52
C ALA A 56 -2.49 8.16 15.06
N GLN A 57 -3.20 7.55 16.00
CA GLN A 57 -4.36 8.17 16.66
C GLN A 57 -3.95 9.39 17.48
N ASP A 58 -2.88 9.29 18.27
CA ASP A 58 -2.35 10.41 19.06
C ASP A 58 -1.89 11.56 18.16
N LEU A 59 -1.12 11.26 17.12
CA LEU A 59 -0.67 12.25 16.14
C LEU A 59 -1.84 12.92 15.43
N ALA A 60 -2.88 12.16 15.04
CA ALA A 60 -4.06 12.72 14.39
C ALA A 60 -4.82 13.70 15.29
N THR A 61 -4.87 13.44 16.59
CA THR A 61 -5.51 14.34 17.57
C THR A 61 -4.74 15.64 17.76
N ASN A 62 -3.41 15.61 17.63
CA ASN A 62 -2.51 16.73 17.90
C ASN A 62 -1.91 17.34 16.63
N LEU A 63 -2.48 17.04 15.44
CA LEU A 63 -1.95 17.47 14.16
C LEU A 63 -2.06 19.00 14.00
N ALA A 64 -0.96 19.65 13.71
CA ALA A 64 -0.96 21.08 13.42
C ALA A 64 -1.48 21.34 11.99
N SER A 65 -2.00 22.53 11.74
CA SER A 65 -2.63 22.90 10.47
C SER A 65 -1.70 22.83 9.24
N ASN A 66 -0.39 22.85 9.46
CA ASN A 66 0.64 22.73 8.41
C ASN A 66 1.23 21.31 8.34
N GLN A 67 0.62 20.33 8.99
CA GLN A 67 1.07 18.94 8.99
C GLN A 67 0.05 18.04 8.29
N LEU A 68 0.55 16.99 7.67
CA LEU A 68 -0.24 15.94 7.05
C LEU A 68 0.21 14.60 7.60
N LEU A 69 -0.72 13.83 8.15
CA LEU A 69 -0.49 12.48 8.58
C LEU A 69 -0.86 11.50 7.45
N ILE A 70 0.10 10.68 7.07
CA ILE A 70 -0.13 9.57 6.14
C ILE A 70 -0.09 8.26 6.92
N GLN A 71 -1.18 7.54 6.91
CA GLN A 71 -1.29 6.26 7.60
C GLN A 71 -0.48 5.15 6.91
N GLN A 72 -0.19 4.09 7.64
CA GLN A 72 0.52 2.94 7.09
C GLN A 72 -0.18 2.42 5.83
N GLY A 73 0.58 2.22 4.76
CA GLY A 73 0.04 1.78 3.47
C GLY A 73 -0.81 2.83 2.74
N GLY A 74 -0.94 4.06 3.25
CA GLY A 74 -1.86 5.06 2.73
C GLY A 74 -3.33 4.68 2.97
N ALA A 75 -3.61 3.93 4.05
CA ALA A 75 -4.94 3.42 4.38
C ALA A 75 -5.85 4.53 4.93
N GLN A 76 -6.27 5.42 4.05
CA GLN A 76 -7.12 6.58 4.35
C GLN A 76 -7.93 7.00 3.12
N SER A 77 -8.98 7.78 3.34
CA SER A 77 -9.95 8.16 2.30
C SER A 77 -9.35 8.92 1.12
N GLU A 78 -8.33 9.73 1.37
CA GLU A 78 -7.65 10.53 0.34
C GLU A 78 -6.96 9.69 -0.74
N ALA A 79 -6.66 8.42 -0.42
CA ALA A 79 -6.11 7.48 -1.40
C ALA A 79 -7.09 7.18 -2.55
N GLU A 80 -8.40 7.34 -2.32
CA GLU A 80 -9.43 7.09 -3.32
C GLU A 80 -9.24 7.96 -4.56
N PHE A 81 -8.80 9.22 -4.39
CA PHE A 81 -8.62 10.15 -5.51
C PHE A 81 -7.65 9.63 -6.58
N GLY A 82 -6.49 9.12 -6.18
CA GLY A 82 -5.52 8.56 -7.12
C GLY A 82 -6.02 7.27 -7.77
N ILE A 83 -6.78 6.46 -7.02
CA ILE A 83 -7.35 5.21 -7.54
C ILE A 83 -8.50 5.47 -8.52
N GLN A 84 -9.27 6.55 -8.35
CA GLN A 84 -10.27 6.98 -9.34
C GLN A 84 -9.63 7.25 -10.71
N GLN A 85 -8.49 7.90 -10.74
CA GLN A 85 -7.75 8.14 -11.99
C GLN A 85 -7.28 6.83 -12.62
N LEU A 86 -6.68 5.93 -11.83
CA LEU A 86 -6.28 4.60 -12.30
C LEU A 86 -7.47 3.80 -12.84
N ALA A 87 -8.60 3.84 -12.16
CA ALA A 87 -9.82 3.17 -12.62
C ALA A 87 -10.31 3.72 -13.96
N ALA A 88 -10.24 5.03 -14.17
CA ALA A 88 -10.57 5.65 -15.45
C ALA A 88 -9.63 5.20 -16.59
N GLU A 89 -8.34 5.13 -16.31
CA GLU A 89 -7.33 4.63 -17.25
C GLU A 89 -7.59 3.16 -17.61
N ILE A 90 -7.91 2.31 -16.63
CA ILE A 90 -8.24 0.90 -16.84
C ILE A 90 -9.49 0.76 -17.75
N ARG A 91 -10.55 1.54 -17.47
CA ARG A 91 -11.76 1.54 -18.33
C ARG A 91 -11.44 1.95 -19.77
N GLN A 92 -10.67 3.00 -19.93
CA GLN A 92 -10.28 3.48 -21.25
C GLN A 92 -9.47 2.43 -21.98
N TRP A 93 -8.51 1.79 -21.31
CA TRP A 93 -7.70 0.72 -21.89
C TRP A 93 -8.56 -0.50 -22.26
N ALA A 94 -9.45 -0.97 -21.37
CA ALA A 94 -10.34 -2.08 -21.62
C ALA A 94 -11.25 -1.83 -22.83
N ALA A 95 -11.78 -0.60 -22.94
CA ALA A 95 -12.59 -0.21 -24.09
C ALA A 95 -11.79 -0.21 -25.41
N GLN A 96 -10.56 0.28 -25.40
CA GLN A 96 -9.66 0.27 -26.56
C GLN A 96 -9.30 -1.17 -27.01
N GLN A 97 -9.23 -2.11 -26.07
CA GLN A 97 -8.96 -3.52 -26.33
C GLN A 97 -10.24 -4.34 -26.61
N ASN A 98 -11.41 -3.73 -26.57
CA ASN A 98 -12.72 -4.38 -26.69
C ASN A 98 -12.96 -5.48 -25.65
N PHE A 99 -12.44 -5.33 -24.43
CA PHE A 99 -12.68 -6.25 -23.32
C PHE A 99 -14.01 -5.92 -22.63
N ALA A 100 -15.01 -6.77 -22.81
CA ALA A 100 -16.29 -6.68 -22.12
C ALA A 100 -16.17 -7.16 -20.63
N GLN A 101 -15.21 -8.02 -20.35
CA GLN A 101 -14.93 -8.55 -19.01
C GLN A 101 -13.44 -8.45 -18.73
N LEU A 102 -13.11 -8.05 -17.52
CA LEU A 102 -11.74 -7.93 -17.05
C LEU A 102 -11.64 -8.43 -15.62
N ALA A 103 -10.67 -9.26 -15.34
CA ALA A 103 -10.25 -9.62 -13.99
C ALA A 103 -8.95 -8.87 -13.68
N ILE A 104 -8.95 -8.15 -12.56
CA ILE A 104 -7.81 -7.34 -12.13
C ILE A 104 -7.24 -8.00 -10.88
N PHE A 105 -5.96 -8.34 -10.89
CA PHE A 105 -5.29 -8.91 -9.73
C PHE A 105 -4.19 -7.98 -9.22
N LEU A 106 -4.16 -7.74 -7.91
CA LEU A 106 -3.08 -7.04 -7.24
C LEU A 106 -2.86 -7.57 -5.81
N PRO A 107 -1.60 -7.77 -5.39
CA PRO A 107 -1.29 -8.18 -4.02
C PRO A 107 -1.51 -7.02 -3.04
N SER A 108 -1.90 -7.34 -1.81
CA SER A 108 -2.27 -6.35 -0.79
C SER A 108 -1.45 -6.47 0.49
N GLY A 109 -0.91 -5.34 0.95
CA GLY A 109 -0.50 -5.16 2.34
C GLY A 109 -1.67 -4.70 3.21
N THR A 110 -2.07 -3.44 3.10
CA THR A 110 -3.27 -2.88 3.75
C THR A 110 -4.54 -2.98 2.88
N GLY A 111 -4.42 -3.40 1.64
CA GLY A 111 -5.53 -3.57 0.72
C GLY A 111 -6.16 -2.29 0.18
N THR A 112 -5.66 -1.13 0.54
CA THR A 112 -6.22 0.19 0.18
C THR A 112 -6.45 0.34 -1.32
N SER A 113 -5.46 -0.01 -2.15
CA SER A 113 -5.58 0.07 -3.61
C SER A 113 -6.61 -0.89 -4.17
N ALA A 114 -6.62 -2.15 -3.70
CA ALA A 114 -7.58 -3.16 -4.15
C ALA A 114 -9.01 -2.75 -3.79
N PHE A 115 -9.21 -2.26 -2.57
CA PHE A 115 -10.49 -1.81 -2.07
C PHE A 115 -11.06 -0.66 -2.91
N TYR A 116 -10.33 0.43 -3.06
CA TYR A 116 -10.82 1.57 -3.84
C TYR A 116 -10.94 1.23 -5.33
N LEU A 117 -10.09 0.36 -5.86
CA LEU A 117 -10.21 -0.07 -7.24
C LEU A 117 -11.52 -0.85 -7.46
N GLN A 118 -11.88 -1.80 -6.59
CA GLN A 118 -13.15 -2.52 -6.68
C GLN A 118 -14.35 -1.58 -6.48
N LYS A 119 -14.25 -0.62 -5.56
CA LYS A 119 -15.29 0.38 -5.33
C LYS A 119 -15.55 1.22 -6.59
N GLN A 120 -14.51 1.53 -7.34
CA GLN A 120 -14.59 2.31 -8.59
C GLN A 120 -14.97 1.45 -9.80
N LEU A 121 -14.45 0.23 -9.92
CA LEU A 121 -14.64 -0.66 -11.07
C LEU A 121 -15.68 -1.75 -10.76
N ARG A 122 -16.95 -1.35 -10.58
CA ARG A 122 -18.04 -2.29 -10.23
C ARG A 122 -18.37 -3.28 -11.35
N GLU A 123 -18.07 -2.92 -12.58
CA GLU A 123 -18.24 -3.74 -13.78
C GLU A 123 -17.17 -4.82 -13.94
N PHE A 124 -16.05 -4.70 -13.27
CA PHE A 124 -14.93 -5.65 -13.29
C PHE A 124 -14.74 -6.30 -11.92
N THR A 125 -14.13 -7.46 -11.88
CA THR A 125 -13.80 -8.12 -10.61
C THR A 125 -12.35 -7.84 -10.25
N VAL A 126 -12.14 -7.30 -9.05
CA VAL A 126 -10.80 -7.12 -8.47
C VAL A 126 -10.51 -8.27 -7.53
N TYR A 127 -9.45 -8.99 -7.82
CA TYR A 127 -8.89 -10.05 -6.98
C TYR A 127 -7.67 -9.54 -6.22
N THR A 128 -7.53 -9.97 -5.00
CA THR A 128 -6.36 -9.65 -4.16
C THR A 128 -5.94 -10.85 -3.34
N THR A 129 -4.72 -10.81 -2.81
CA THR A 129 -4.26 -11.75 -1.80
C THR A 129 -3.52 -10.98 -0.71
N ASN A 130 -3.58 -11.45 0.52
CA ASN A 130 -2.86 -10.84 1.63
C ASN A 130 -1.37 -11.18 1.56
N CYS A 131 -0.52 -10.17 1.38
CA CYS A 131 0.93 -10.31 1.52
C CYS A 131 1.39 -10.21 2.98
N VAL A 132 0.57 -9.62 3.83
CA VAL A 132 0.84 -9.38 5.26
C VAL A 132 -0.42 -9.71 6.04
N GLY A 133 -0.27 -10.31 7.22
CA GLY A 133 -1.42 -10.68 8.06
C GLY A 133 -2.23 -11.85 7.49
N SER A 134 -3.49 -11.90 7.87
CA SER A 134 -4.45 -12.93 7.43
C SER A 134 -5.52 -12.34 6.50
N PRO A 135 -6.34 -13.16 5.83
CA PRO A 135 -7.49 -12.68 5.08
C PRO A 135 -8.44 -11.83 5.94
N GLU A 136 -8.69 -12.23 7.19
CA GLU A 136 -9.55 -11.51 8.13
C GLU A 136 -8.98 -10.13 8.50
N TYR A 137 -7.64 -10.01 8.59
CA TYR A 137 -6.98 -8.71 8.74
C TYR A 137 -7.29 -7.81 7.54
N LEU A 138 -7.24 -8.34 6.33
CA LEU A 138 -7.50 -7.57 5.12
C LEU A 138 -8.97 -7.13 5.05
N GLU A 139 -9.91 -7.99 5.42
CA GLU A 139 -11.32 -7.64 5.54
C GLU A 139 -11.57 -6.52 6.56
N GLN A 140 -10.90 -6.56 7.71
CA GLN A 140 -10.95 -5.49 8.71
C GLN A 140 -10.42 -4.17 8.16
N GLN A 141 -9.34 -4.21 7.37
CA GLN A 141 -8.82 -3.00 6.71
C GLN A 141 -9.83 -2.41 5.72
N PHE A 142 -10.53 -3.24 4.96
CA PHE A 142 -11.60 -2.77 4.05
C PHE A 142 -12.74 -2.11 4.82
N GLN A 143 -13.19 -2.72 5.92
CA GLN A 143 -14.25 -2.16 6.76
C GLN A 143 -13.84 -0.83 7.40
N GLN A 144 -12.57 -0.64 7.75
CA GLN A 144 -12.06 0.62 8.28
C GLN A 144 -12.01 1.74 7.23
N LEU A 145 -11.75 1.40 5.96
CA LEU A 145 -11.71 2.36 4.86
C LEU A 145 -13.11 2.90 4.51
N ASP A 146 -14.13 2.04 4.53
CA ASP A 146 -15.53 2.45 4.31
C ASP A 146 -16.47 1.44 5.00
N PRO A 147 -16.93 1.72 6.22
CA PRO A 147 -17.78 0.82 6.98
C PRO A 147 -19.21 0.66 6.40
N HIS A 148 -19.58 1.50 5.45
CA HIS A 148 -20.94 1.51 4.87
C HIS A 148 -21.03 0.77 3.54
N THR A 149 -19.92 0.48 2.90
CA THR A 149 -19.92 -0.28 1.64
C THR A 149 -20.11 -1.78 1.88
N LYS A 150 -20.68 -2.45 0.88
CA LYS A 150 -20.72 -3.92 0.79
C LYS A 150 -19.92 -4.43 -0.42
N ILE A 151 -19.16 -3.55 -1.07
CA ILE A 151 -18.42 -3.85 -2.29
C ILE A 151 -16.96 -4.01 -1.90
N TYR A 152 -16.49 -5.25 -1.93
CA TYR A 152 -15.13 -5.62 -1.57
C TYR A 152 -14.47 -6.39 -2.72
N PRO A 153 -13.13 -6.28 -2.86
CA PRO A 153 -12.40 -7.16 -3.77
C PRO A 153 -12.48 -8.61 -3.27
N THR A 154 -12.37 -9.55 -4.19
CA THR A 154 -12.33 -10.97 -3.86
C THR A 154 -10.95 -11.34 -3.32
N ILE A 155 -10.88 -11.80 -2.09
CA ILE A 155 -9.63 -12.24 -1.48
C ILE A 155 -9.35 -13.69 -1.92
N LEU A 156 -8.27 -13.88 -2.65
CA LEU A 156 -7.81 -15.22 -3.03
C LEU A 156 -6.98 -15.85 -1.89
N PRO A 157 -7.02 -17.17 -1.75
CA PRO A 157 -6.21 -17.87 -0.76
C PRO A 157 -4.73 -17.54 -0.93
N ASN A 158 -4.05 -17.30 0.19
CA ASN A 158 -2.61 -17.15 0.22
C ASN A 158 -1.95 -18.54 0.20
N LEU A 159 -0.83 -18.66 -0.51
CA LEU A 159 -0.01 -19.87 -0.53
C LEU A 159 0.83 -20.06 0.76
N ASN A 160 0.52 -19.34 1.83
CA ASN A 160 1.20 -19.39 3.13
C ASN A 160 2.70 -19.07 3.09
N TYR A 161 3.16 -18.32 2.11
CA TYR A 161 4.53 -17.83 2.08
C TYR A 161 4.72 -16.70 3.09
N ARG A 162 5.81 -16.78 3.83
CA ARG A 162 6.17 -15.72 4.77
C ARG A 162 6.66 -14.50 4.00
N PHE A 163 6.06 -13.33 4.27
CA PHE A 163 6.44 -12.07 3.65
C PHE A 163 7.95 -11.78 3.80
N ALA A 164 8.56 -11.27 2.74
CA ALA A 164 9.98 -10.92 2.67
C ALA A 164 10.96 -12.09 2.99
N THR A 165 10.51 -13.33 2.86
CA THR A 165 11.37 -14.50 2.99
C THR A 165 11.66 -15.06 1.59
N PRO A 166 12.95 -15.24 1.22
CA PRO A 166 13.30 -15.88 -0.03
C PRO A 166 12.65 -17.25 -0.17
N ASN A 167 12.04 -17.50 -1.32
CA ASN A 167 11.39 -18.76 -1.64
C ASN A 167 11.77 -19.18 -3.05
N GLN A 168 12.27 -20.41 -3.21
CA GLN A 168 12.74 -20.92 -4.50
C GLN A 168 11.63 -21.03 -5.54
N GLU A 169 10.43 -21.42 -5.11
CA GLU A 169 9.26 -21.59 -5.97
C GLU A 169 8.80 -20.25 -6.56
N LEU A 170 8.72 -19.21 -5.71
CA LEU A 170 8.42 -17.84 -6.16
C LEU A 170 9.50 -17.28 -7.07
N PHE A 171 10.78 -17.59 -6.80
CA PHE A 171 11.88 -17.17 -7.65
C PHE A 171 11.82 -17.84 -9.02
N THR A 172 11.52 -19.14 -9.08
CA THR A 172 11.32 -19.87 -10.34
C THR A 172 10.14 -19.32 -11.13
N ALA A 173 9.01 -19.06 -10.48
CA ALA A 173 7.86 -18.42 -11.12
C ALA A 173 8.19 -17.01 -11.68
N TYR A 174 8.95 -16.21 -10.92
CA TYR A 174 9.42 -14.90 -11.38
C TYR A 174 10.30 -15.02 -12.63
N GLN A 175 11.22 -15.99 -12.69
CA GLN A 175 12.06 -16.22 -13.86
C GLN A 175 11.22 -16.58 -15.08
N GLN A 176 10.22 -17.46 -14.93
CA GLN A 176 9.30 -17.85 -16.01
C GLN A 176 8.43 -16.71 -16.56
N LEU A 177 8.15 -15.69 -15.73
CA LEU A 177 7.39 -14.51 -16.17
C LEU A 177 8.26 -13.42 -16.80
N SER A 178 9.58 -13.55 -16.68
CA SER A 178 10.55 -12.54 -17.18
C SER A 178 11.08 -12.87 -18.57
N ASP A 179 10.81 -14.09 -19.06
CA ASP A 179 11.12 -14.57 -20.40
C ASP A 179 9.92 -14.31 -21.36
#